data_23a446610385b3410871b4a3dd778edf
#
_entry.id   23a446610385b3410871b4a3dd778edf
#
_cell.length_a   1.000
_cell.length_b   1.000
_cell.length_c   1.000
_cell.angle_alpha   90.00
_cell.angle_beta   90.00
_cell.angle_gamma   90.00
#
_symmetry.space_group_name_H-M   'P 1'
#
loop_
_entity.id
_entity.type
_entity.pdbx_description
1 polymer ?
#
loop_
_entity_poly.entity_id
_entity_poly.type
_entity_poly.pdbx_seq_one_letter_code
_entity_poly.pdbx_strand_id
1 'polypeptide(L)'
;MTKKSAPKKTVKKKVIKPKIDSQIKELNLILKEEKEKYLRLFAEFENYKKRTSKERIELYKTANQEVINDLIPILDDFNRANQQIEKENGSVDQEGFQLIFNKFNETLKNSGLNPTEAKIGDEFDAELHEAITQIPAPSKDKIGKIIDIIEVGYQLGDRIIRYPKVVVGK
;
A
#
# COMPACT_ATOMS: atom_id res chain seq x y z
N MET A 1 74.29 58.11 -43.79
CA MET A 1 72.82 58.19 -43.67
C MET A 1 72.26 56.91 -43.04
N THR A 2 71.95 56.97 -41.78
CA THR A 2 71.59 55.87 -40.91
C THR A 2 70.07 55.70 -40.81
N LYS A 3 69.54 54.54 -41.20
CA LYS A 3 68.15 54.21 -41.00
C LYS A 3 67.97 53.45 -39.66
N LYS A 4 67.31 54.10 -38.71
CA LYS A 4 66.80 53.48 -37.47
C LYS A 4 65.64 52.50 -37.77
N SER A 5 65.88 51.25 -37.36
CA SER A 5 64.79 50.27 -37.31
C SER A 5 64.05 50.30 -35.94
N ALA A 6 62.72 50.31 -35.96
CA ALA A 6 61.87 50.36 -34.77
C ALA A 6 61.75 49.00 -34.09
N PRO A 7 61.63 48.90 -32.75
CA PRO A 7 61.49 47.61 -32.04
C PRO A 7 60.05 47.04 -32.14
N LYS A 8 60.03 45.75 -32.47
CA LYS A 8 58.73 44.95 -32.52
C LYS A 8 58.21 44.71 -31.10
N LYS A 9 56.96 45.08 -30.86
CA LYS A 9 56.15 44.77 -29.68
C LYS A 9 55.82 43.26 -29.62
N THR A 10 56.47 42.50 -28.73
CA THR A 10 56.22 41.06 -28.49
C THR A 10 55.99 40.78 -27.01
N VAL A 11 55.11 41.49 -26.32
CA VAL A 11 54.98 41.34 -24.87
C VAL A 11 53.51 40.95 -24.43
N LYS A 12 52.51 40.89 -25.30
CA LYS A 12 51.14 40.67 -24.84
C LYS A 12 50.59 39.23 -24.93
N LYS A 13 51.25 38.25 -25.56
CA LYS A 13 50.72 36.88 -25.74
C LYS A 13 50.96 35.91 -24.59
N LYS A 14 51.89 36.16 -23.66
CA LYS A 14 52.28 35.21 -22.60
C LYS A 14 51.44 35.30 -21.32
N VAL A 15 50.77 36.43 -21.05
CA VAL A 15 49.98 36.65 -19.80
C VAL A 15 48.51 36.24 -19.96
N ILE A 16 47.99 36.12 -21.16
CA ILE A 16 46.56 35.80 -21.43
C ILE A 16 46.31 34.29 -21.33
N LYS A 17 47.24 33.41 -21.76
CA LYS A 17 47.09 31.94 -21.69
C LYS A 17 46.90 31.39 -20.28
N PRO A 18 47.70 31.70 -19.24
CA PRO A 18 47.53 31.12 -17.90
C PRO A 18 46.24 31.57 -17.23
N LYS A 19 45.70 32.73 -17.60
CA LYS A 19 44.42 33.23 -17.07
C LYS A 19 43.21 32.52 -17.70
N ILE A 20 43.28 32.15 -18.96
CA ILE A 20 42.29 31.37 -19.67
C ILE A 20 42.28 29.92 -19.17
N ASP A 21 43.46 29.31 -18.98
CA ASP A 21 43.59 27.94 -18.47
C ASP A 21 43.05 27.79 -17.04
N SER A 22 43.21 28.82 -16.18
CA SER A 22 42.61 28.83 -14.83
C SER A 22 41.07 28.95 -14.88
N GLN A 23 40.53 29.79 -15.75
CA GLN A 23 39.06 29.91 -15.95
C GLN A 23 38.43 28.64 -16.51
N ILE A 24 39.12 27.95 -17.44
CA ILE A 24 38.67 26.67 -17.97
C ILE A 24 38.63 25.60 -16.87
N LYS A 25 39.62 25.54 -15.98
CA LYS A 25 39.64 24.62 -14.84
C LYS A 25 38.49 24.89 -13.87
N GLU A 26 38.24 26.15 -13.53
CA GLU A 26 37.16 26.58 -12.65
C GLU A 26 35.79 26.24 -13.25
N LEU A 27 35.56 26.53 -14.53
CA LEU A 27 34.36 26.19 -15.26
C LEU A 27 34.14 24.67 -15.32
N ASN A 28 35.19 23.88 -15.53
CA ASN A 28 35.09 22.42 -15.54
C ASN A 28 34.76 21.86 -14.14
N LEU A 29 35.25 22.49 -13.06
CA LEU A 29 34.89 22.11 -11.69
C LEU A 29 33.40 22.39 -11.41
N ILE A 30 32.95 23.59 -11.74
CA ILE A 30 31.54 23.98 -11.61
C ILE A 30 30.63 23.05 -12.43
N LEU A 31 31.05 22.75 -13.67
CA LEU A 31 30.28 21.83 -14.53
C LEU A 31 30.18 20.43 -13.93
N LYS A 32 31.25 19.94 -13.28
CA LYS A 32 31.23 18.64 -12.61
C LYS A 32 30.30 18.65 -11.43
N GLU A 33 30.35 19.69 -10.59
CA GLU A 33 29.46 19.85 -9.44
C GLU A 33 27.97 19.92 -9.86
N GLU A 34 27.67 20.70 -10.91
CA GLU A 34 26.31 20.81 -11.43
C GLU A 34 25.82 19.49 -12.05
N LYS A 35 26.68 18.73 -12.73
CA LYS A 35 26.35 17.39 -13.21
C LYS A 35 26.06 16.43 -12.07
N GLU A 36 26.82 16.46 -10.98
CA GLU A 36 26.60 15.62 -9.80
C GLU A 36 25.28 16.00 -9.11
N LYS A 37 24.98 17.27 -8.96
CA LYS A 37 23.69 17.76 -8.44
C LYS A 37 22.53 17.31 -9.33
N TYR A 38 22.66 17.44 -10.65
CA TYR A 38 21.66 17.00 -11.60
C TYR A 38 21.39 15.50 -11.50
N LEU A 39 22.44 14.67 -11.45
CA LEU A 39 22.28 13.21 -11.32
C LEU A 39 21.58 12.82 -10.01
N ARG A 40 21.93 13.52 -8.91
CA ARG A 40 21.26 13.29 -7.63
C ARG A 40 19.79 13.69 -7.69
N LEU A 41 19.49 14.88 -8.21
CA LEU A 41 18.12 15.37 -8.36
C LEU A 41 17.30 14.46 -9.28
N PHE A 42 17.91 13.96 -10.35
CA PHE A 42 17.27 13.01 -11.26
C PHE A 42 16.92 11.70 -10.56
N ALA A 43 17.84 11.16 -9.75
CA ALA A 43 17.59 9.95 -8.97
C ALA A 43 16.47 10.18 -7.92
N GLU A 44 16.47 11.32 -7.24
CA GLU A 44 15.41 11.70 -6.29
C GLU A 44 14.04 11.83 -7.00
N PHE A 45 14.02 12.42 -8.19
CA PHE A 45 12.81 12.55 -9.00
C PHE A 45 12.25 11.19 -9.45
N GLU A 46 13.10 10.28 -9.93
CA GLU A 46 12.66 8.93 -10.30
C GLU A 46 12.13 8.14 -9.10
N ASN A 47 12.78 8.28 -7.93
CA ASN A 47 12.29 7.68 -6.69
C ASN A 47 10.93 8.28 -6.26
N TYR A 48 10.78 9.60 -6.34
CA TYR A 48 9.53 10.28 -6.07
C TYR A 48 8.41 9.80 -6.99
N LYS A 49 8.66 9.74 -8.29
CA LYS A 49 7.69 9.27 -9.30
C LYS A 49 7.24 7.83 -9.01
N LYS A 50 8.19 6.94 -8.70
CA LYS A 50 7.89 5.54 -8.35
C LYS A 50 7.06 5.44 -7.07
N ARG A 51 7.39 6.23 -6.04
CA ARG A 51 6.64 6.29 -4.79
C ARG A 51 5.22 6.79 -5.01
N THR A 52 5.06 7.95 -5.66
CA THR A 52 3.74 8.55 -5.93
C THR A 52 2.86 7.64 -6.78
N SER A 53 3.45 6.92 -7.76
CA SER A 53 2.70 5.93 -8.53
C SER A 53 2.16 4.80 -7.67
N LYS A 54 2.96 4.28 -6.71
CA LYS A 54 2.51 3.26 -5.77
C LYS A 54 1.41 3.78 -4.84
N GLU A 55 1.63 4.95 -4.23
CA GLU A 55 0.65 5.61 -3.35
C GLU A 55 -0.69 5.83 -4.07
N ARG A 56 -0.63 6.22 -5.34
CA ARG A 56 -1.84 6.40 -6.16
C ARG A 56 -2.58 5.08 -6.40
N ILE A 57 -1.86 3.99 -6.68
CA ILE A 57 -2.46 2.66 -6.87
C ILE A 57 -3.11 2.20 -5.56
N GLU A 58 -2.45 2.38 -4.43
CA GLU A 58 -3.00 2.05 -3.11
C GLU A 58 -4.25 2.88 -2.79
N LEU A 59 -4.21 4.19 -3.08
CA LEU A 59 -5.37 5.06 -2.90
C LEU A 59 -6.57 4.59 -3.73
N TYR A 60 -6.37 4.20 -4.99
CA TYR A 60 -7.45 3.65 -5.82
C TYR A 60 -8.02 2.34 -5.27
N LYS A 61 -7.16 1.47 -4.73
CA LYS A 61 -7.62 0.20 -4.12
C LYS A 61 -8.47 0.44 -2.86
N THR A 62 -8.18 1.48 -2.10
CA THR A 62 -8.85 1.76 -0.82
C THR A 62 -9.86 2.91 -0.86
N ALA A 63 -10.04 3.57 -2.02
CA ALA A 63 -10.94 4.73 -2.15
C ALA A 63 -12.39 4.44 -1.73
N ASN A 64 -12.84 3.19 -1.90
CA ASN A 64 -14.19 2.75 -1.53
C ASN A 64 -14.27 2.14 -0.13
N GLN A 65 -13.19 2.19 0.67
CA GLN A 65 -13.14 1.51 1.97
C GLN A 65 -14.26 1.96 2.91
N GLU A 66 -14.56 3.25 2.94
CA GLU A 66 -15.59 3.82 3.80
C GLU A 66 -16.98 3.27 3.43
N VAL A 67 -17.32 3.35 2.14
CA VAL A 67 -18.59 2.81 1.61
C VAL A 67 -18.71 1.29 1.86
N ILE A 68 -17.62 0.57 1.67
CA ILE A 68 -17.61 -0.89 1.91
C ILE A 68 -17.79 -1.20 3.40
N ASN A 69 -17.16 -0.43 4.30
CA ASN A 69 -17.37 -0.58 5.74
C ASN A 69 -18.84 -0.38 6.14
N ASP A 70 -19.53 0.56 5.52
CA ASP A 70 -20.98 0.78 5.78
C ASP A 70 -21.84 -0.36 5.23
N LEU A 71 -21.38 -1.09 4.21
CA LEU A 71 -22.08 -2.25 3.65
C LEU A 71 -21.85 -3.57 4.40
N ILE A 72 -20.75 -3.68 5.17
CA ILE A 72 -20.43 -4.89 5.93
C ILE A 72 -21.51 -5.27 6.95
N PRO A 73 -22.09 -4.36 7.75
CA PRO A 73 -23.21 -4.70 8.65
C PRO A 73 -24.42 -5.27 7.92
N ILE A 74 -24.73 -4.74 6.73
CA ILE A 74 -25.82 -5.24 5.87
C ILE A 74 -25.50 -6.67 5.42
N LEU A 75 -24.26 -6.94 5.04
CA LEU A 75 -23.81 -8.29 4.69
C LEU A 75 -23.94 -9.26 5.87
N ASP A 76 -23.62 -8.82 7.09
CA ASP A 76 -23.76 -9.63 8.30
C ASP A 76 -25.23 -9.96 8.57
N ASP A 77 -26.14 -9.00 8.37
CA ASP A 77 -27.58 -9.23 8.49
C ASP A 77 -28.10 -10.24 7.45
N PHE A 78 -27.63 -10.14 6.21
CA PHE A 78 -27.92 -11.12 5.18
C PHE A 78 -27.39 -12.51 5.52
N ASN A 79 -26.16 -12.63 6.03
CA ASN A 79 -25.59 -13.90 6.48
C ASN A 79 -26.42 -14.53 7.59
N ARG A 80 -26.86 -13.73 8.56
CA ARG A 80 -27.71 -14.17 9.68
C ARG A 80 -29.07 -14.63 9.20
N ALA A 81 -29.70 -13.87 8.29
CA ALA A 81 -30.99 -14.25 7.69
C ALA A 81 -30.87 -15.56 6.89
N ASN A 82 -29.80 -15.73 6.11
CA ASN A 82 -29.55 -16.96 5.36
C ASN A 82 -29.40 -18.18 6.28
N GLN A 83 -28.67 -18.05 7.40
CA GLN A 83 -28.53 -19.12 8.40
C GLN A 83 -29.88 -19.50 9.07
N GLN A 84 -30.76 -18.52 9.27
CA GLN A 84 -32.10 -18.79 9.82
C GLN A 84 -32.99 -19.54 8.82
N ILE A 85 -33.01 -19.09 7.56
CA ILE A 85 -33.76 -19.72 6.48
C ILE A 85 -33.33 -21.18 6.28
N GLU A 86 -32.01 -21.46 6.32
CA GLU A 86 -31.50 -22.83 6.23
C GLU A 86 -31.97 -23.73 7.38
N LYS A 87 -32.10 -23.19 8.60
CA LYS A 87 -32.57 -23.93 9.78
C LYS A 87 -34.05 -24.22 9.76
N GLU A 88 -34.88 -23.39 9.12
CA GLU A 88 -36.34 -23.49 9.13
C GLU A 88 -36.93 -24.28 7.95
N ASN A 89 -36.10 -25.03 7.17
CA ASN A 89 -36.54 -25.85 6.03
C ASN A 89 -37.33 -25.11 4.94
N GLY A 90 -36.98 -23.89 4.66
CA GLY A 90 -37.21 -23.11 3.45
C GLY A 90 -38.64 -23.01 2.89
N SER A 91 -39.14 -21.78 2.74
CA SER A 91 -40.32 -21.45 1.93
C SER A 91 -39.88 -21.06 0.49
N VAL A 92 -40.85 -20.94 -0.42
CA VAL A 92 -40.66 -20.63 -1.86
C VAL A 92 -39.86 -19.33 -2.11
N ASP A 93 -39.82 -18.41 -1.14
CA ASP A 93 -39.07 -17.16 -1.25
C ASP A 93 -37.54 -17.31 -1.02
N GLN A 94 -37.08 -18.48 -0.62
CA GLN A 94 -35.67 -18.78 -0.32
C GLN A 94 -34.79 -18.68 -1.56
N GLU A 95 -35.23 -19.14 -2.73
CA GLU A 95 -34.46 -19.09 -3.95
C GLU A 95 -34.20 -17.65 -4.38
N GLY A 96 -35.21 -16.78 -4.31
CA GLY A 96 -35.06 -15.35 -4.63
C GLY A 96 -34.10 -14.63 -3.68
N PHE A 97 -34.20 -14.90 -2.38
CA PHE A 97 -33.27 -14.38 -1.39
C PHE A 97 -31.85 -14.85 -1.65
N GLN A 98 -31.63 -16.13 -1.90
CA GLN A 98 -30.31 -16.71 -2.17
C GLN A 98 -29.67 -16.11 -3.42
N LEU A 99 -30.42 -15.86 -4.48
CA LEU A 99 -29.92 -15.22 -5.69
C LEU A 99 -29.45 -13.77 -5.42
N ILE A 100 -30.24 -13.00 -4.65
CA ILE A 100 -29.88 -11.62 -4.28
C ILE A 100 -28.64 -11.61 -3.40
N PHE A 101 -28.60 -12.49 -2.40
CA PHE A 101 -27.47 -12.64 -1.48
C PHE A 101 -26.17 -13.01 -2.21
N ASN A 102 -26.24 -14.00 -3.11
CA ASN A 102 -25.10 -14.42 -3.91
C ASN A 102 -24.59 -13.27 -4.81
N LYS A 103 -25.49 -12.55 -5.48
CA LYS A 103 -25.17 -11.40 -6.31
C LYS A 103 -24.52 -10.27 -5.51
N PHE A 104 -25.01 -10.01 -4.30
CA PHE A 104 -24.46 -9.00 -3.40
C PHE A 104 -23.02 -9.38 -2.98
N ASN A 105 -22.81 -10.63 -2.54
CA ASN A 105 -21.49 -11.15 -2.19
C ASN A 105 -20.51 -11.07 -3.37
N GLU A 106 -20.94 -11.49 -4.57
CA GLU A 106 -20.10 -11.39 -5.76
C GLU A 106 -19.73 -9.94 -6.10
N THR A 107 -20.68 -9.01 -5.96
CA THR A 107 -20.43 -7.59 -6.21
C THR A 107 -19.39 -7.03 -5.25
N LEU A 108 -19.49 -7.34 -3.96
CA LEU A 108 -18.52 -6.93 -2.95
C LEU A 108 -17.15 -7.56 -3.21
N LYS A 109 -17.11 -8.84 -3.55
CA LYS A 109 -15.87 -9.56 -3.90
C LYS A 109 -15.20 -8.96 -5.14
N ASN A 110 -15.96 -8.63 -6.17
CA ASN A 110 -15.45 -7.96 -7.37
C ASN A 110 -14.94 -6.53 -7.08
N SER A 111 -15.46 -5.89 -6.05
CA SER A 111 -14.97 -4.62 -5.52
C SER A 111 -13.72 -4.77 -4.65
N GLY A 112 -13.23 -6.00 -4.46
CA GLY A 112 -12.01 -6.31 -3.72
C GLY A 112 -12.21 -6.70 -2.26
N LEU A 113 -13.46 -6.78 -1.77
CA LEU A 113 -13.76 -7.23 -0.40
C LEU A 113 -13.65 -8.75 -0.31
N ASN A 114 -12.74 -9.25 0.52
CA ASN A 114 -12.58 -10.67 0.79
C ASN A 114 -12.66 -10.95 2.29
N PRO A 115 -13.24 -12.08 2.71
CA PRO A 115 -13.17 -12.50 4.10
C PRO A 115 -11.72 -12.80 4.48
N THR A 116 -11.37 -12.57 5.75
CA THR A 116 -10.08 -12.99 6.30
C THR A 116 -10.02 -14.51 6.43
N GLU A 117 -8.82 -15.08 6.45
CA GLU A 117 -8.62 -16.54 6.46
C GLU A 117 -8.77 -17.19 7.85
N ALA A 118 -9.20 -16.44 8.87
CA ALA A 118 -9.36 -16.95 10.24
C ALA A 118 -10.31 -18.16 10.30
N LYS A 119 -9.86 -19.24 10.95
CA LYS A 119 -10.64 -20.50 11.13
C LYS A 119 -10.66 -20.93 12.58
N ILE A 120 -11.69 -21.66 12.94
CA ILE A 120 -11.78 -22.32 14.24
C ILE A 120 -10.65 -23.35 14.36
N GLY A 121 -9.85 -23.25 15.44
CA GLY A 121 -8.70 -24.09 15.69
C GLY A 121 -7.35 -23.46 15.35
N ASP A 122 -7.33 -22.33 14.64
CA ASP A 122 -6.10 -21.58 14.37
C ASP A 122 -5.56 -20.96 15.67
N GLU A 123 -4.27 -20.69 15.71
CA GLU A 123 -3.64 -19.96 16.83
C GLU A 123 -4.13 -18.50 16.81
N PHE A 124 -4.41 -17.98 18.02
CA PHE A 124 -4.79 -16.58 18.15
C PHE A 124 -3.58 -15.68 17.91
N ASP A 125 -3.72 -14.74 17.00
CA ASP A 125 -2.76 -13.68 16.70
C ASP A 125 -3.42 -12.31 16.90
N ALA A 126 -2.87 -11.50 17.80
CA ALA A 126 -3.39 -10.17 18.11
C ALA A 126 -3.21 -9.15 16.95
N GLU A 127 -2.34 -9.43 15.98
CA GLU A 127 -2.17 -8.59 14.79
C GLU A 127 -3.23 -8.89 13.71
N LEU A 128 -3.86 -10.06 13.77
CA LEU A 128 -4.82 -10.53 12.75
C LEU A 128 -6.23 -10.74 13.29
N HIS A 129 -6.41 -10.85 14.62
CA HIS A 129 -7.68 -11.21 15.25
C HIS A 129 -8.02 -10.28 16.41
N GLU A 130 -9.30 -10.01 16.63
CA GLU A 130 -9.84 -9.28 17.78
C GLU A 130 -10.49 -10.28 18.76
N ALA A 131 -9.85 -10.53 19.90
CA ALA A 131 -10.41 -11.39 20.93
C ALA A 131 -11.48 -10.63 21.74
N ILE A 132 -12.75 -11.02 21.63
CA ILE A 132 -13.86 -10.43 22.40
C ILE A 132 -13.92 -11.04 23.80
N THR A 133 -13.73 -12.35 23.91
CA THR A 133 -13.82 -13.08 25.17
C THR A 133 -12.92 -14.31 25.18
N GLN A 134 -12.62 -14.77 26.38
CA GLN A 134 -11.91 -16.02 26.60
C GLN A 134 -12.80 -16.98 27.38
N ILE A 135 -12.86 -18.24 26.94
CA ILE A 135 -13.62 -19.31 27.61
C ILE A 135 -12.68 -20.46 27.99
N PRO A 136 -12.99 -21.28 28.99
CA PRO A 136 -12.24 -22.48 29.28
C PRO A 136 -12.12 -23.36 28.02
N ALA A 137 -10.88 -23.70 27.64
CA ALA A 137 -10.68 -24.53 26.46
C ALA A 137 -11.30 -25.92 26.65
N PRO A 138 -12.04 -26.44 25.65
CA PRO A 138 -12.65 -27.79 25.73
C PRO A 138 -11.62 -28.90 25.87
N SER A 139 -10.36 -28.65 25.45
CA SER A 139 -9.24 -29.59 25.55
C SER A 139 -7.91 -28.81 25.62
N LYS A 140 -6.86 -29.44 26.14
CA LYS A 140 -5.54 -28.84 26.37
C LYS A 140 -4.89 -28.32 25.05
N ASP A 141 -5.16 -28.95 23.92
CA ASP A 141 -4.68 -28.60 22.60
C ASP A 141 -5.37 -27.37 22.01
N LYS A 142 -6.45 -26.89 22.64
CA LYS A 142 -7.21 -25.69 22.22
C LYS A 142 -6.92 -24.45 23.08
N ILE A 143 -5.98 -24.56 24.02
CA ILE A 143 -5.51 -23.39 24.78
C ILE A 143 -4.74 -22.45 23.84
N GLY A 144 -5.09 -21.16 23.85
CA GLY A 144 -4.50 -20.13 22.96
C GLY A 144 -5.03 -20.16 21.53
N LYS A 145 -6.02 -21.01 21.22
CA LYS A 145 -6.61 -21.14 19.89
C LYS A 145 -7.99 -20.51 19.79
N ILE A 146 -8.38 -20.21 18.56
CA ILE A 146 -9.74 -19.72 18.22
C ILE A 146 -10.73 -20.86 18.44
N ILE A 147 -11.66 -20.65 19.37
CA ILE A 147 -12.74 -21.60 19.67
C ILE A 147 -13.96 -21.33 18.83
N ASP A 148 -14.26 -20.04 18.59
CA ASP A 148 -15.41 -19.62 17.80
C ASP A 148 -15.13 -18.27 17.11
N ILE A 149 -15.83 -18.00 16.02
CA ILE A 149 -15.76 -16.73 15.27
C ILE A 149 -17.17 -16.11 15.33
N ILE A 150 -17.26 -15.01 16.08
CA ILE A 150 -18.55 -14.29 16.27
C ILE A 150 -18.86 -13.42 15.08
N GLU A 151 -17.86 -12.70 14.55
CA GLU A 151 -17.97 -11.89 13.34
C GLU A 151 -16.80 -12.18 12.40
N VAL A 152 -17.12 -12.32 11.13
CA VAL A 152 -16.13 -12.55 10.07
C VAL A 152 -15.32 -11.27 9.85
N GLY A 153 -14.00 -11.38 9.79
CA GLY A 153 -13.14 -10.29 9.38
C GLY A 153 -13.17 -10.09 7.87
N TYR A 154 -12.84 -8.88 7.44
CA TYR A 154 -12.77 -8.56 6.01
C TYR A 154 -11.52 -7.75 5.66
N GLN A 155 -11.00 -8.02 4.46
CA GLN A 155 -9.89 -7.28 3.85
C GLN A 155 -10.31 -6.70 2.51
N LEU A 156 -9.83 -5.49 2.21
CA LEU A 156 -10.00 -4.83 0.92
C LEU A 156 -8.65 -4.79 0.19
N GLY A 157 -8.52 -5.62 -0.84
CA GLY A 157 -7.22 -5.91 -1.44
C GLY A 157 -6.29 -6.55 -0.40
N ASP A 158 -5.16 -5.90 -0.09
CA ASP A 158 -4.16 -6.40 0.87
C ASP A 158 -4.32 -5.80 2.28
N ARG A 159 -5.34 -4.95 2.51
CA ARG A 159 -5.54 -4.24 3.78
C ARG A 159 -6.73 -4.80 4.54
N ILE A 160 -6.51 -5.20 5.80
CA ILE A 160 -7.59 -5.55 6.72
C ILE A 160 -8.36 -4.28 7.06
N ILE A 161 -9.67 -4.27 6.80
CA ILE A 161 -10.60 -3.18 7.11
C ILE A 161 -11.52 -3.51 8.28
N ARG A 162 -11.69 -4.81 8.59
CA ARG A 162 -12.35 -5.30 9.80
C ARG A 162 -11.66 -6.58 10.27
N TYR A 163 -11.22 -6.59 11.51
CA TYR A 163 -10.67 -7.81 12.13
C TYR A 163 -11.76 -8.81 12.46
N PRO A 164 -11.51 -10.12 12.32
CA PRO A 164 -12.44 -11.15 12.79
C PRO A 164 -12.54 -11.11 14.31
N LYS A 165 -13.77 -11.07 14.83
CA LYS A 165 -14.04 -11.13 16.27
C LYS A 165 -14.14 -12.57 16.71
N VAL A 166 -13.24 -12.97 17.59
CA VAL A 166 -13.05 -14.37 17.95
C VAL A 166 -13.18 -14.63 19.47
N VAL A 167 -13.52 -15.86 19.80
CA VAL A 167 -13.48 -16.41 21.16
C VAL A 167 -12.22 -17.27 21.27
N VAL A 168 -11.40 -17.05 22.30
CA VAL A 168 -10.12 -17.74 22.50
C VAL A 168 -10.22 -18.72 23.68
N GLY A 169 -9.62 -19.88 23.54
CA GLY A 169 -9.50 -20.88 24.62
C GLY A 169 -8.44 -20.48 25.66
N LYS A 170 -8.83 -20.51 26.93
CA LYS A 170 -7.95 -20.25 28.08
C LYS A 170 -7.67 -21.52 28.86
#